data_0bd861a42643df35ac697a1e0273071c
#
_entry.id   0bd861a42643df35ac697a1e0273071c
#
_cell.length_a   1.000
_cell.length_b   1.000
_cell.length_c   1.000
_cell.angle_alpha   90.00
_cell.angle_beta   90.00
_cell.angle_gamma   90.00
#
_symmetry.space_group_name_H-M   'P 1'
#
loop_
_entity.id
_entity.type
_entity.pdbx_description
1 polymer ?
#
loop_
_entity_poly.entity_id
_entity_poly.type
_entity_poly.pdbx_seq_one_letter_code
_entity_poly.pdbx_strand_id
1 'polypeptide(L)'
;MKQDQNLRFVIIGMGYLMEYIAPCYSKLLGDKKAEQMLGVTAEPQAVQSKAKATGIPVILNDNAGALRRMEPDIILFAPPPSLAAPLTESVLVPYFAECRAAGKELPMLFAFPPKPEGKYYQEQLGHDCKVVNILPNMISEICGRTCAEAGFTMVTLPESHTWQPEELDFIRRFWQPLGQVVFLTPAEVQVALAVSCSNQMLSEIFLDMQTALPE
;
A
#
# COMPACT_ATOMS: atom_id res chain seq x y z
N MET A 1 10.29 13.61 10.45
CA MET A 1 10.31 12.37 9.60
C MET A 1 11.74 12.05 9.23
N LYS A 2 12.12 10.77 9.23
CA LYS A 2 13.43 10.32 8.75
C LYS A 2 13.61 10.70 7.28
N GLN A 3 14.87 10.82 6.83
CA GLN A 3 15.15 11.01 5.41
C GLN A 3 14.63 9.79 4.62
N ASP A 4 14.05 10.02 3.45
CA ASP A 4 13.36 9.01 2.63
C ASP A 4 14.18 7.73 2.38
N GLN A 5 15.53 7.84 2.38
CA GLN A 5 16.44 6.71 2.18
C GLN A 5 16.63 5.76 3.38
N ASN A 6 16.09 6.10 4.56
CA ASN A 6 16.26 5.31 5.79
C ASN A 6 14.92 4.80 6.34
N LEU A 7 13.86 4.86 5.56
CA LEU A 7 12.53 4.38 5.94
C LEU A 7 12.49 2.85 5.95
N ARG A 8 11.82 2.30 6.95
CA ARG A 8 11.57 0.86 7.07
C ARG A 8 10.10 0.57 6.79
N PHE A 9 9.85 -0.48 6.02
CA PHE A 9 8.53 -0.83 5.54
C PHE A 9 8.16 -2.25 5.96
N VAL A 10 6.93 -2.45 6.37
CA VAL A 10 6.30 -3.78 6.42
C VAL A 10 5.10 -3.79 5.50
N ILE A 11 5.02 -4.82 4.66
CA ILE A 11 3.90 -5.06 3.76
C ILE A 11 3.08 -6.22 4.31
N ILE A 12 1.86 -5.94 4.76
CA ILE A 12 0.90 -6.95 5.20
C ILE A 12 -0.04 -7.24 4.04
N GLY A 13 0.02 -8.46 3.50
CA GLY A 13 -0.74 -8.87 2.34
C GLY A 13 0.04 -8.72 1.03
N MET A 14 0.97 -9.64 0.79
CA MET A 14 1.72 -9.76 -0.47
C MET A 14 0.87 -10.41 -1.57
N GLY A 15 -0.26 -9.75 -1.92
CA GLY A 15 -1.11 -10.15 -3.06
C GLY A 15 -0.60 -9.63 -4.40
N TYR A 16 -1.42 -9.82 -5.44
CA TYR A 16 -1.14 -9.39 -6.82
C TYR A 16 -0.67 -7.94 -6.91
N LEU A 17 -1.37 -7.00 -6.28
CA LEU A 17 -1.04 -5.58 -6.29
C LEU A 17 0.38 -5.29 -5.79
N MET A 18 0.83 -6.01 -4.76
CA MET A 18 2.15 -5.79 -4.19
C MET A 18 3.30 -6.34 -5.04
N GLU A 19 3.04 -7.26 -5.97
CA GLU A 19 4.03 -7.73 -6.94
C GLU A 19 4.49 -6.60 -7.89
N TYR A 20 3.67 -5.58 -8.07
CA TYR A 20 3.99 -4.40 -8.89
C TYR A 20 4.50 -3.22 -8.05
N ILE A 21 3.91 -3.00 -6.89
CA ILE A 21 4.26 -1.86 -6.03
C ILE A 21 5.62 -2.08 -5.34
N ALA A 22 5.86 -3.25 -4.77
CA ALA A 22 7.08 -3.52 -4.03
C ALA A 22 8.36 -3.39 -4.87
N PRO A 23 8.44 -3.83 -6.15
CA PRO A 23 9.60 -3.61 -6.98
C PRO A 23 9.97 -2.15 -7.21
N CYS A 24 8.98 -1.24 -7.26
CA CYS A 24 9.24 0.20 -7.42
C CYS A 24 10.04 0.71 -6.23
N TYR A 25 9.65 0.36 -5.01
CA TYR A 25 10.36 0.76 -3.81
C TYR A 25 11.68 -0.01 -3.59
N SER A 26 11.71 -1.30 -3.93
CA SER A 26 12.95 -2.09 -3.83
C SER A 26 14.05 -1.55 -4.76
N LYS A 27 13.70 -1.01 -5.90
CA LYS A 27 14.65 -0.32 -6.80
C LYS A 27 15.17 0.97 -6.20
N LEU A 28 14.32 1.76 -5.53
CA LEU A 28 14.70 3.01 -4.88
C LEU A 28 15.65 2.78 -3.69
N LEU A 29 15.43 1.69 -2.94
CA LEU A 29 16.26 1.34 -1.78
C LEU A 29 17.58 0.66 -2.17
N GLY A 30 17.70 0.11 -3.39
CA GLY A 30 18.90 -0.56 -3.86
C GLY A 30 19.33 -1.73 -2.96
N ASP A 31 20.57 -1.72 -2.51
CA ASP A 31 21.14 -2.80 -1.69
C ASP A 31 20.54 -2.86 -0.28
N LYS A 32 19.96 -1.77 0.22
CA LYS A 32 19.34 -1.71 1.56
C LYS A 32 17.95 -2.34 1.62
N LYS A 33 17.35 -2.70 0.50
CA LYS A 33 15.97 -3.22 0.42
C LYS A 33 15.72 -4.44 1.35
N ALA A 34 16.70 -5.33 1.48
CA ALA A 34 16.57 -6.51 2.34
C ALA A 34 16.50 -6.18 3.84
N GLU A 35 17.08 -5.05 4.25
CA GLU A 35 17.08 -4.57 5.64
C GLU A 35 15.93 -3.63 5.95
N GLN A 36 15.38 -3.00 4.92
CA GLN A 36 14.38 -1.94 5.05
C GLN A 36 12.98 -2.35 4.63
N MET A 37 12.82 -3.46 3.92
CA MET A 37 11.50 -3.96 3.47
C MET A 37 11.29 -5.40 3.87
N LEU A 38 10.09 -5.71 4.36
CA LEU A 38 9.66 -7.07 4.67
C LEU A 38 8.21 -7.27 4.26
N GLY A 39 7.97 -8.26 3.40
CA GLY A 39 6.63 -8.68 3.00
C GLY A 39 6.11 -9.85 3.83
N VAL A 40 4.80 -9.89 4.08
CA VAL A 40 4.12 -11.01 4.72
C VAL A 40 3.02 -11.55 3.81
N THR A 41 3.03 -12.86 3.58
CA THR A 41 1.98 -13.58 2.84
C THR A 41 1.35 -14.67 3.67
N ALA A 42 0.08 -14.97 3.43
CA ALA A 42 -0.60 -16.12 4.04
C ALA A 42 -0.47 -17.40 3.21
N GLU A 43 0.15 -17.33 2.02
CA GLU A 43 0.27 -18.43 1.07
C GLU A 43 1.65 -19.08 1.15
N PRO A 44 1.79 -20.30 1.75
CA PRO A 44 3.10 -20.94 1.92
C PRO A 44 3.85 -21.16 0.61
N GLN A 45 3.14 -21.55 -0.45
CA GLN A 45 3.70 -21.84 -1.77
C GLN A 45 4.17 -20.56 -2.50
N ALA A 46 3.70 -19.38 -2.06
CA ALA A 46 3.99 -18.12 -2.72
C ALA A 46 5.19 -17.35 -2.12
N VAL A 47 5.71 -17.79 -0.96
CA VAL A 47 6.80 -17.06 -0.26
C VAL A 47 8.00 -16.84 -1.18
N GLN A 48 8.53 -17.91 -1.78
CA GLN A 48 9.73 -17.82 -2.62
C GLN A 48 9.47 -17.09 -3.94
N SER A 49 8.33 -17.37 -4.59
CA SER A 49 7.98 -16.71 -5.86
C SER A 49 7.78 -15.21 -5.68
N LYS A 50 7.11 -14.78 -4.62
CA LYS A 50 6.91 -13.37 -4.30
C LYS A 50 8.22 -12.68 -3.92
N ALA A 51 9.06 -13.30 -3.12
CA ALA A 51 10.39 -12.77 -2.80
C ALA A 51 11.24 -12.58 -4.06
N LYS A 52 11.20 -13.53 -5.00
CA LYS A 52 11.90 -13.43 -6.29
C LYS A 52 11.32 -12.33 -7.18
N ALA A 53 9.99 -12.26 -7.28
CA ALA A 53 9.30 -11.27 -8.13
C ALA A 53 9.52 -9.83 -7.64
N THR A 54 9.48 -9.61 -6.34
CA THR A 54 9.55 -8.28 -5.74
C THR A 54 10.97 -7.85 -5.35
N GLY A 55 11.89 -8.80 -5.22
CA GLY A 55 13.27 -8.56 -4.80
C GLY A 55 13.44 -8.19 -3.32
N ILE A 56 12.42 -8.43 -2.48
CA ILE A 56 12.47 -8.21 -1.02
C ILE A 56 12.27 -9.51 -0.25
N PRO A 57 12.70 -9.61 1.02
CA PRO A 57 12.35 -10.74 1.88
C PRO A 57 10.84 -10.85 2.06
N VAL A 58 10.33 -12.08 1.98
CA VAL A 58 8.91 -12.38 2.25
C VAL A 58 8.84 -13.53 3.26
N ILE A 59 7.99 -13.39 4.26
CA ILE A 59 7.76 -14.40 5.29
C ILE A 59 6.32 -14.88 5.30
N LEU A 60 6.10 -16.06 5.89
CA LEU A 60 4.80 -16.68 5.98
C LEU A 60 4.08 -16.25 7.27
N ASN A 61 2.89 -15.67 7.12
CA ASN A 61 1.83 -15.52 8.13
C ASN A 61 2.25 -15.03 9.54
N ASP A 62 3.34 -14.27 9.63
CA ASP A 62 3.81 -13.67 10.89
C ASP A 62 3.78 -12.14 10.82
N ASN A 63 2.57 -11.57 10.71
CA ASN A 63 2.39 -10.12 10.65
C ASN A 63 2.91 -9.41 11.90
N ALA A 64 2.60 -9.93 13.09
CA ALA A 64 3.01 -9.32 14.35
C ALA A 64 4.52 -9.40 14.57
N GLY A 65 5.15 -10.54 14.26
CA GLY A 65 6.60 -10.70 14.32
C GLY A 65 7.33 -9.80 13.31
N ALA A 66 6.78 -9.64 12.09
CA ALA A 66 7.32 -8.73 11.10
C ALA A 66 7.34 -7.28 11.61
N LEU A 67 6.23 -6.81 12.18
CA LEU A 67 6.13 -5.45 12.73
C LEU A 67 7.12 -5.22 13.86
N ARG A 68 7.22 -6.15 14.83
CA ARG A 68 8.16 -6.04 15.95
C ARG A 68 9.62 -6.10 15.51
N ARG A 69 9.95 -6.96 14.54
CA ARG A 69 11.32 -7.11 14.01
C ARG A 69 11.77 -5.90 13.22
N MET A 70 10.90 -5.37 12.39
CA MET A 70 11.23 -4.25 11.49
C MET A 70 11.10 -2.90 12.18
N GLU A 71 10.24 -2.76 13.19
CA GLU A 71 9.87 -1.46 13.75
C GLU A 71 9.64 -0.42 12.62
N PRO A 72 8.67 -0.65 11.74
CA PRO A 72 8.54 0.11 10.51
C PRO A 72 8.17 1.57 10.76
N ASP A 73 8.62 2.43 9.88
CA ASP A 73 8.15 3.81 9.75
C ASP A 73 6.85 3.86 8.93
N ILE A 74 6.66 2.86 8.06
CA ILE A 74 5.52 2.75 7.16
C ILE A 74 4.98 1.31 7.15
N ILE A 75 3.67 1.18 7.24
CA ILE A 75 2.96 -0.09 7.02
C ILE A 75 2.14 0.02 5.74
N LEU A 76 2.45 -0.83 4.75
CA LEU A 76 1.61 -1.02 3.57
C LEU A 76 0.62 -2.15 3.87
N PHE A 77 -0.62 -1.78 4.14
CA PHE A 77 -1.67 -2.71 4.58
C PHE A 77 -2.59 -3.06 3.42
N ALA A 78 -2.33 -4.20 2.79
CA ALA A 78 -2.96 -4.65 1.55
C ALA A 78 -3.58 -6.06 1.64
N PRO A 79 -4.25 -6.44 2.75
CA PRO A 79 -4.97 -7.70 2.81
C PRO A 79 -6.22 -7.65 1.93
N PRO A 80 -6.83 -8.81 1.61
CA PRO A 80 -8.17 -8.85 1.04
C PRO A 80 -9.16 -8.07 1.91
N PRO A 81 -10.17 -7.38 1.34
CA PRO A 81 -11.12 -6.55 2.09
C PRO A 81 -11.80 -7.28 3.25
N SER A 82 -12.12 -8.57 3.08
CA SER A 82 -12.73 -9.41 4.14
C SER A 82 -11.82 -9.66 5.34
N LEU A 83 -10.51 -9.54 5.18
CA LEU A 83 -9.51 -9.72 6.24
C LEU A 83 -9.02 -8.40 6.84
N ALA A 84 -9.40 -7.26 6.27
CA ALA A 84 -8.88 -5.96 6.70
C ALA A 84 -9.26 -5.64 8.17
N ALA A 85 -10.54 -5.75 8.52
CA ALA A 85 -10.98 -5.51 9.90
C ALA A 85 -10.40 -6.54 10.89
N PRO A 86 -10.50 -7.88 10.66
CA PRO A 86 -9.88 -8.87 11.55
C PRO A 86 -8.38 -8.66 11.77
N LEU A 87 -7.61 -8.34 10.74
CA LEU A 87 -6.18 -8.07 10.88
C LEU A 87 -5.88 -6.73 11.57
N THR A 88 -6.73 -5.74 11.38
CA THR A 88 -6.61 -4.49 12.14
C THR A 88 -6.75 -4.76 13.64
N GLU A 89 -7.79 -5.48 14.06
CA GLU A 89 -8.07 -5.77 15.45
C GLU A 89 -7.02 -6.70 16.07
N SER A 90 -6.61 -7.75 15.36
CA SER A 90 -5.72 -8.79 15.92
C SER A 90 -4.23 -8.46 15.79
N VAL A 91 -3.82 -7.58 14.86
CA VAL A 91 -2.41 -7.29 14.57
C VAL A 91 -2.08 -5.82 14.78
N LEU A 92 -2.80 -4.91 14.11
CA LEU A 92 -2.43 -3.49 14.15
C LEU A 92 -2.74 -2.86 15.51
N VAL A 93 -3.92 -3.09 16.08
CA VAL A 93 -4.31 -2.52 17.38
C VAL A 93 -3.30 -2.89 18.47
N PRO A 94 -2.94 -4.17 18.70
CA PRO A 94 -1.91 -4.52 19.68
C PRO A 94 -0.56 -3.87 19.40
N TYR A 95 -0.11 -3.85 18.14
CA TYR A 95 1.18 -3.27 17.77
C TYR A 95 1.25 -1.76 18.05
N PHE A 96 0.22 -1.01 17.66
CA PHE A 96 0.15 0.43 17.93
C PHE A 96 0.07 0.74 19.43
N ALA A 97 -0.62 -0.10 20.21
CA ALA A 97 -0.62 0.00 21.67
C ALA A 97 0.78 -0.25 22.26
N GLU A 98 1.50 -1.28 21.79
CA GLU A 98 2.89 -1.55 22.16
C GLU A 98 3.81 -0.35 21.86
N CYS A 99 3.67 0.26 20.67
CA CYS A 99 4.45 1.44 20.29
C CYS A 99 4.21 2.61 21.26
N ARG A 100 2.94 2.90 21.60
CA ARG A 100 2.61 3.97 22.56
C ARG A 100 3.17 3.67 23.95
N ALA A 101 2.99 2.46 24.43
CA ALA A 101 3.50 2.05 25.75
C ALA A 101 5.03 2.18 25.83
N ALA A 102 5.73 1.95 24.71
CA ALA A 102 7.18 2.10 24.62
C ALA A 102 7.65 3.53 24.29
N GLY A 103 6.74 4.50 24.12
CA GLY A 103 7.08 5.87 23.71
C GLY A 103 7.70 5.97 22.31
N LYS A 104 7.42 5.00 21.42
CA LYS A 104 7.93 4.99 20.05
C LYS A 104 7.07 5.85 19.14
N GLU A 105 7.69 6.40 18.08
CA GLU A 105 6.96 7.05 17.01
C GLU A 105 6.04 6.03 16.31
N LEU A 106 4.78 6.43 16.06
CA LEU A 106 3.82 5.55 15.39
C LEU A 106 4.07 5.53 13.89
N PRO A 107 4.01 4.34 13.25
CA PRO A 107 4.16 4.24 11.81
C PRO A 107 2.98 4.90 11.08
N MET A 108 3.25 5.41 9.88
CA MET A 108 2.18 5.80 8.96
C MET A 108 1.57 4.55 8.33
N LEU A 109 0.25 4.45 8.36
CA LEU A 109 -0.50 3.34 7.77
C LEU A 109 -1.03 3.73 6.40
N PHE A 110 -0.56 3.09 5.34
CA PHE A 110 -1.18 3.14 4.03
C PHE A 110 -2.11 1.94 3.85
N ALA A 111 -3.42 2.19 3.90
CA ALA A 111 -4.45 1.17 3.79
C ALA A 111 -4.97 1.08 2.35
N PHE A 112 -4.83 -0.10 1.73
CA PHE A 112 -5.25 -0.38 0.36
C PHE A 112 -6.68 -0.90 0.24
N PRO A 113 -7.24 -1.66 1.20
CA PRO A 113 -8.62 -2.07 1.09
C PRO A 113 -9.55 -0.87 0.99
N PRO A 114 -10.48 -0.83 0.02
CA PRO A 114 -11.45 0.26 -0.10
C PRO A 114 -12.46 0.27 1.06
N LYS A 115 -12.60 -0.85 1.74
CA LYS A 115 -13.35 -1.05 2.98
C LYS A 115 -12.52 -1.89 3.95
N PRO A 116 -12.51 -1.53 5.26
CA PRO A 116 -13.15 -0.35 5.86
C PRO A 116 -12.46 0.97 5.44
N GLU A 117 -13.18 2.08 5.58
CA GLU A 117 -12.66 3.43 5.28
C GLU A 117 -11.67 3.92 6.35
N GLY A 118 -10.91 4.97 6.04
CA GLY A 118 -9.88 5.52 6.91
C GLY A 118 -10.36 5.88 8.32
N LYS A 119 -11.63 6.32 8.45
CA LYS A 119 -12.25 6.62 9.75
C LYS A 119 -12.26 5.41 10.67
N TYR A 120 -12.58 4.21 10.16
CA TYR A 120 -12.55 2.98 10.96
C TYR A 120 -11.15 2.72 11.53
N TYR A 121 -10.11 2.81 10.70
CA TYR A 121 -8.75 2.59 11.18
C TYR A 121 -8.35 3.59 12.27
N GLN A 122 -8.75 4.86 12.15
CA GLN A 122 -8.47 5.84 13.21
C GLN A 122 -9.25 5.58 14.49
N GLU A 123 -10.49 5.12 14.40
CA GLU A 123 -11.28 4.72 15.58
C GLU A 123 -10.64 3.53 16.28
N GLN A 124 -10.08 2.56 15.54
CA GLN A 124 -9.44 1.38 16.10
C GLN A 124 -8.02 1.64 16.61
N LEU A 125 -7.23 2.42 15.87
CA LEU A 125 -5.81 2.63 16.16
C LEU A 125 -5.54 3.88 17.01
N GLY A 126 -6.50 4.80 17.12
CA GLY A 126 -6.39 6.07 17.81
C GLY A 126 -6.23 7.25 16.83
N HIS A 127 -6.73 8.42 17.24
CA HIS A 127 -6.74 9.63 16.40
C HIS A 127 -5.36 10.26 16.18
N ASP A 128 -4.35 9.85 16.92
CA ASP A 128 -2.95 10.21 16.75
C ASP A 128 -2.26 9.42 15.62
N CYS A 129 -2.92 8.40 15.08
CA CYS A 129 -2.40 7.59 13.98
C CYS A 129 -2.58 8.28 12.63
N LYS A 130 -1.50 8.30 11.84
CA LYS A 130 -1.52 8.77 10.45
C LYS A 130 -1.99 7.65 9.53
N VAL A 131 -3.28 7.65 9.21
CA VAL A 131 -3.89 6.67 8.32
C VAL A 131 -4.20 7.33 6.98
N VAL A 132 -3.79 6.69 5.89
CA VAL A 132 -4.00 7.16 4.52
C VAL A 132 -4.59 6.02 3.71
N ASN A 133 -5.76 6.21 3.14
CA ASN A 133 -6.30 5.25 2.17
C ASN A 133 -5.68 5.47 0.80
N ILE A 134 -5.17 4.40 0.21
CA ILE A 134 -4.44 4.41 -1.05
C ILE A 134 -5.10 3.47 -2.05
N LEU A 135 -5.39 3.99 -3.21
CA LEU A 135 -5.96 3.24 -4.32
C LEU A 135 -5.14 3.50 -5.60
N PRO A 136 -4.05 2.76 -5.80
CA PRO A 136 -3.26 2.89 -7.02
C PRO A 136 -4.00 2.30 -8.20
N ASN A 137 -3.93 2.99 -9.34
CA ASN A 137 -4.42 2.47 -10.61
C ASN A 137 -3.26 1.82 -11.38
N MET A 138 -3.40 0.52 -11.66
CA MET A 138 -2.37 -0.29 -12.29
C MET A 138 -2.55 -0.42 -13.82
N ILE A 139 -3.32 0.46 -14.43
CA ILE A 139 -3.62 0.41 -15.88
C ILE A 139 -2.37 0.47 -16.76
N SER A 140 -1.29 1.04 -16.24
CA SER A 140 0.00 1.15 -16.94
C SER A 140 0.60 -0.21 -17.31
N GLU A 141 0.33 -1.26 -16.54
CA GLU A 141 0.85 -2.61 -16.79
C GLU A 141 0.09 -3.29 -17.92
N ILE A 142 -1.22 -3.13 -17.95
CA ILE A 142 -2.07 -3.63 -19.04
C ILE A 142 -1.63 -3.02 -20.37
N CYS A 143 -1.18 -1.76 -20.35
CA CYS A 143 -0.70 -1.05 -21.54
C CYS A 143 0.79 -1.24 -21.82
N GLY A 144 1.52 -2.05 -21.04
CA GLY A 144 2.97 -2.25 -21.20
C GLY A 144 3.81 -1.01 -20.90
N ARG A 145 3.26 -0.02 -20.20
CA ARG A 145 3.95 1.20 -19.78
C ARG A 145 4.43 1.08 -18.34
N THR A 146 5.38 1.91 -17.95
CA THR A 146 5.78 1.99 -16.54
C THR A 146 4.70 2.70 -15.71
N CYS A 147 4.57 2.37 -14.43
CA CYS A 147 3.65 3.04 -13.51
C CYS A 147 3.91 4.55 -13.48
N ALA A 148 5.17 4.98 -13.53
CA ALA A 148 5.54 6.39 -13.54
C ALA A 148 5.03 7.17 -14.78
N GLU A 149 4.86 6.49 -15.91
CA GLU A 149 4.43 7.11 -17.18
C GLU A 149 2.91 7.25 -17.29
N ALA A 150 2.16 6.30 -16.76
CA ALA A 150 0.71 6.23 -16.99
C ALA A 150 -0.12 5.93 -15.73
N GLY A 151 0.54 5.62 -14.62
CA GLY A 151 -0.13 5.33 -13.37
C GLY A 151 -0.64 6.57 -12.65
N PHE A 152 -1.59 6.37 -11.77
CA PHE A 152 -1.97 7.35 -10.77
C PHE A 152 -2.38 6.67 -9.47
N THR A 153 -2.22 7.38 -8.37
CA THR A 153 -2.61 6.90 -7.04
C THR A 153 -3.62 7.86 -6.44
N MET A 154 -4.80 7.35 -6.15
CA MET A 154 -5.82 8.09 -5.41
C MET A 154 -5.50 8.00 -3.93
N VAL A 155 -5.50 9.13 -3.26
CA VAL A 155 -5.22 9.28 -1.84
C VAL A 155 -6.43 9.89 -1.15
N THR A 156 -6.93 9.23 -0.13
CA THR A 156 -7.99 9.77 0.73
C THR A 156 -7.49 9.89 2.15
N LEU A 157 -7.66 11.07 2.71
CA LEU A 157 -7.23 11.42 4.05
C LEU A 157 -8.45 11.50 4.97
N PRO A 158 -8.44 10.83 6.13
CA PRO A 158 -9.48 11.03 7.14
C PRO A 158 -9.50 12.48 7.65
N GLU A 159 -10.70 13.02 7.79
CA GLU A 159 -10.91 14.42 8.25
C GLU A 159 -10.54 14.64 9.72
N SER A 160 -10.46 13.56 10.49
CA SER A 160 -10.17 13.59 11.93
C SER A 160 -8.70 13.89 12.28
N HIS A 161 -7.79 13.86 11.31
CA HIS A 161 -6.39 14.25 11.47
C HIS A 161 -6.10 15.60 10.78
N THR A 162 -5.44 16.49 11.48
CA THR A 162 -4.97 17.76 10.88
C THR A 162 -3.64 17.51 10.18
N TRP A 163 -3.70 17.34 8.87
CA TRP A 163 -2.53 17.06 8.03
C TRP A 163 -1.65 18.30 7.87
N GLN A 164 -0.37 18.17 8.20
CA GLN A 164 0.60 19.23 8.00
C GLN A 164 1.10 19.24 6.54
N PRO A 165 1.50 20.39 5.99
CA PRO A 165 2.01 20.49 4.62
C PRO A 165 3.14 19.50 4.31
N GLU A 166 4.05 19.28 5.26
CA GLU A 166 5.18 18.36 5.14
C GLU A 166 4.74 16.90 5.06
N GLU A 167 3.65 16.53 5.73
CA GLU A 167 3.06 15.18 5.68
C GLU A 167 2.41 14.93 4.32
N LEU A 168 1.67 15.92 3.80
CA LEU A 168 1.06 15.83 2.48
C LEU A 168 2.12 15.74 1.38
N ASP A 169 3.18 16.52 1.51
CA ASP A 169 4.30 16.50 0.57
C ASP A 169 5.05 15.15 0.63
N PHE A 170 5.23 14.59 1.83
CA PHE A 170 5.77 13.25 1.99
C PHE A 170 4.90 12.20 1.31
N ILE A 171 3.60 12.18 1.53
CA ILE A 171 2.67 11.23 0.90
C ILE A 171 2.77 11.35 -0.62
N ARG A 172 2.81 12.57 -1.16
CA ARG A 172 2.94 12.82 -2.60
C ARG A 172 4.25 12.24 -3.15
N ARG A 173 5.39 12.57 -2.54
CA ARG A 173 6.71 12.07 -2.98
C ARG A 173 6.80 10.55 -2.82
N PHE A 174 6.24 10.00 -1.75
CA PHE A 174 6.27 8.56 -1.51
C PHE A 174 5.57 7.78 -2.62
N TRP A 175 4.41 8.27 -3.10
CA TRP A 175 3.63 7.58 -4.14
C TRP A 175 3.98 7.99 -5.57
N GLN A 176 4.78 9.02 -5.76
CA GLN A 176 5.20 9.52 -7.08
C GLN A 176 5.84 8.45 -7.99
N PRO A 177 6.61 7.45 -7.50
CA PRO A 177 7.14 6.37 -8.34
C PRO A 177 6.05 5.54 -9.05
N LEU A 178 4.81 5.60 -8.59
CA LEU A 178 3.65 4.95 -9.22
C LEU A 178 2.83 5.90 -10.11
N GLY A 179 3.37 7.07 -10.45
CA GLY A 179 2.72 8.05 -11.31
C GLY A 179 2.16 9.25 -10.56
N GLN A 180 1.05 9.81 -11.05
CA GLN A 180 0.43 10.99 -10.45
C GLN A 180 -0.24 10.65 -9.11
N VAL A 181 -0.17 11.57 -8.16
CA VAL A 181 -0.83 11.44 -6.85
C VAL A 181 -1.98 12.44 -6.78
N VAL A 182 -3.19 11.92 -6.61
CA VAL A 182 -4.43 12.71 -6.60
C VAL A 182 -5.10 12.58 -5.25
N PHE A 183 -5.23 13.69 -4.54
CA PHE A 183 -5.97 13.72 -3.27
C PHE A 183 -7.45 13.90 -3.57
N LEU A 184 -8.27 13.02 -3.02
CA LEU A 184 -9.72 12.99 -3.21
C LEU A 184 -10.45 12.98 -1.88
N THR A 185 -11.61 13.59 -1.84
CA THR A 185 -12.56 13.42 -0.73
C THR A 185 -13.19 12.03 -0.77
N PRO A 186 -13.75 11.53 0.34
CA PRO A 186 -14.45 10.24 0.36
C PRO A 186 -15.58 10.14 -0.69
N ALA A 187 -16.27 11.23 -0.97
CA ALA A 187 -17.32 11.27 -1.99
C ALA A 187 -16.77 11.15 -3.43
N GLU A 188 -15.66 11.84 -3.71
CA GLU A 188 -15.00 11.78 -5.02
C GLU A 188 -14.38 10.42 -5.31
N VAL A 189 -13.88 9.72 -4.28
CA VAL A 189 -13.32 8.36 -4.43
C VAL A 189 -14.33 7.38 -5.00
N GLN A 190 -15.60 7.44 -4.58
CA GLN A 190 -16.64 6.53 -5.10
C GLN A 190 -16.82 6.68 -6.60
N VAL A 191 -16.83 7.94 -7.08
CA VAL A 191 -16.94 8.24 -8.51
C VAL A 191 -15.67 7.83 -9.25
N ALA A 192 -14.51 8.17 -8.70
CA ALA A 192 -13.20 7.86 -9.29
C ALA A 192 -12.96 6.34 -9.39
N LEU A 193 -13.37 5.56 -8.40
CA LEU A 193 -13.33 4.09 -8.43
C LEU A 193 -14.21 3.52 -9.55
N ALA A 194 -15.45 4.00 -9.67
CA ALA A 194 -16.35 3.53 -10.72
C ALA A 194 -15.74 3.78 -12.12
N VAL A 195 -15.19 4.97 -12.35
CA VAL A 195 -14.54 5.32 -13.62
C VAL A 195 -13.27 4.53 -13.85
N SER A 196 -12.42 4.41 -12.83
CA SER A 196 -11.13 3.70 -12.91
C SER A 196 -11.32 2.20 -13.20
N CYS A 197 -12.22 1.54 -12.47
CA CYS A 197 -12.53 0.12 -12.70
C CYS A 197 -13.16 -0.12 -14.09
N SER A 198 -14.03 0.78 -14.54
CA SER A 198 -14.64 0.68 -15.87
C SER A 198 -13.61 0.85 -16.98
N ASN A 199 -12.67 1.79 -16.85
CA ASN A 199 -11.62 2.01 -17.81
C ASN A 199 -10.64 0.82 -17.88
N GLN A 200 -10.32 0.20 -16.75
CA GLN A 200 -9.48 -0.99 -16.72
C GLN A 200 -10.15 -2.15 -17.46
N MET A 201 -11.42 -2.42 -17.15
CA MET A 201 -12.19 -3.46 -17.82
C MET A 201 -12.34 -3.21 -19.33
N LEU A 202 -12.58 -1.96 -19.74
CA LEU A 202 -12.64 -1.59 -21.16
C LEU A 202 -11.29 -1.80 -21.86
N SER A 203 -10.19 -1.45 -21.21
CA SER A 203 -8.84 -1.65 -21.76
C SER A 203 -8.52 -3.12 -21.95
N GLU A 204 -8.89 -3.99 -21.02
CA GLU A 204 -8.76 -5.45 -21.15
C GLU A 204 -9.58 -5.98 -22.32
N ILE A 205 -10.84 -5.56 -22.44
CA ILE A 205 -11.72 -5.94 -23.56
C ILE A 205 -11.14 -5.49 -24.90
N PHE A 206 -10.61 -4.27 -25.00
CA PHE A 206 -10.00 -3.78 -26.24
C PHE A 206 -8.74 -4.55 -26.60
N LEU A 207 -7.90 -4.93 -25.64
CA LEU A 207 -6.71 -5.75 -25.88
C LEU A 207 -7.10 -7.15 -26.39
N ASP A 208 -8.08 -7.77 -25.75
CA ASP A 208 -8.58 -9.09 -26.17
C ASP A 208 -9.17 -9.03 -27.57
N MET A 209 -9.89 -7.98 -27.91
CA MET A 209 -10.43 -7.77 -29.25
C MET A 209 -9.32 -7.59 -30.31
N GLN A 210 -8.25 -6.88 -29.98
CA GLN A 210 -7.12 -6.69 -30.90
C GLN A 210 -6.35 -7.98 -31.15
N THR A 211 -6.20 -8.83 -30.12
CA THR A 211 -5.52 -10.12 -30.24
C THR A 211 -6.39 -11.20 -30.91
N ALA A 212 -7.70 -11.03 -30.93
CA ALA A 212 -8.64 -11.96 -31.55
C ALA A 212 -8.92 -11.66 -33.05
N LEU A 213 -8.49 -10.48 -33.57
CA LEU A 213 -8.63 -10.17 -34.98
C LEU A 213 -7.50 -10.83 -35.77
N PRO A 214 -7.83 -11.67 -36.80
CA PRO A 214 -6.81 -12.19 -37.72
C PRO A 214 -6.15 -11.05 -38.48
N GLU A 215 -4.85 -11.17 -38.75
CA GLU A 215 -4.08 -10.28 -39.64
C GLU A 215 -4.63 -10.23 -41.06
#